data_b28ed9b1aa8715a9548609b7aaece29d
#
_entry.id   b28ed9b1aa8715a9548609b7aaece29d
#
_cell.length_a   1.000
_cell.length_b   1.000
_cell.length_c   1.000
_cell.angle_alpha   90.00
_cell.angle_beta   90.00
_cell.angle_gamma   90.00
#
_symmetry.space_group_name_H-M   'P 1'
#
loop_
_entity.id
_entity.type
_entity.pdbx_description
1 polymer ?
#
loop_
_entity_poly.entity_id
_entity_poly.type
_entity_poly.pdbx_seq_one_letter_code
_entity_poly.pdbx_strand_id
1 'polypeptide(L)'
;MYEEMQQRVAAYASLILRRYFCESDVEFLISTFDDDIVWLGAGPQQKAEGKEAVAACFREGKEDLAPCHMYGEQYVTRALTEEYFFCEGESWIQPREETGLYFKTHQRITFIFRLDRDKNELITVHIHNSVDFSDIQQGELFPVQAGKEAYRKLEETLANKDRQIELMLSQL
;
A
#
# COMPACT_ATOMS: atom_id res chain seq x y z
N MET A 1 25.99 15.74 1.86
CA MET A 1 25.60 15.12 3.15
C MET A 1 24.09 15.27 3.43
N TYR A 2 23.51 16.47 3.49
CA TYR A 2 22.06 16.64 3.74
C TYR A 2 21.20 16.12 2.59
N GLU A 3 21.52 16.49 1.38
CA GLU A 3 20.83 16.07 0.15
C GLU A 3 20.93 14.56 -0.10
N GLU A 4 22.10 13.99 0.18
CA GLU A 4 22.35 12.54 0.12
C GLU A 4 21.47 11.75 1.11
N MET A 5 21.29 12.26 2.33
CA MET A 5 20.43 11.64 3.31
C MET A 5 18.95 11.72 2.90
N GLN A 6 18.51 12.83 2.32
CA GLN A 6 17.16 12.96 1.79
C GLN A 6 16.89 11.95 0.67
N GLN A 7 17.84 11.79 -0.25
CA GLN A 7 17.75 10.77 -1.32
C GLN A 7 17.70 9.35 -0.74
N ARG A 8 18.50 9.08 0.28
CA ARG A 8 18.51 7.78 0.99
C ARG A 8 17.14 7.50 1.65
N VAL A 9 16.54 8.49 2.31
CA VAL A 9 15.22 8.37 2.94
C VAL A 9 14.13 8.09 1.90
N ALA A 10 14.14 8.80 0.78
CA ALA A 10 13.20 8.57 -0.32
C ALA A 10 13.35 7.17 -0.94
N ALA A 11 14.59 6.75 -1.18
CA ALA A 11 14.88 5.41 -1.70
C ALA A 11 14.44 4.31 -0.74
N TYR A 12 14.61 4.53 0.56
CA TYR A 12 14.18 3.57 1.59
C TYR A 12 12.65 3.46 1.68
N ALA A 13 11.94 4.59 1.61
CA ALA A 13 10.47 4.60 1.55
C ALA A 13 9.96 3.83 0.31
N SER A 14 10.55 4.08 -0.86
CA SER A 14 10.25 3.34 -2.09
C SER A 14 10.50 1.83 -1.94
N LEU A 15 11.65 1.45 -1.37
CA LEU A 15 11.98 0.05 -1.13
C LEU A 15 10.93 -0.65 -0.25
N ILE A 16 10.57 -0.04 0.88
CA ILE A 16 9.55 -0.57 1.80
C ILE A 16 8.24 -0.80 1.08
N LEU A 17 7.75 0.21 0.35
CA LEU A 17 6.47 0.12 -0.34
C LEU A 17 6.48 -0.89 -1.48
N ARG A 18 7.56 -0.99 -2.23
CA ARG A 18 7.68 -1.99 -3.31
C ARG A 18 7.73 -3.41 -2.76
N ARG A 19 8.48 -3.66 -1.70
CA ARG A 19 8.51 -4.95 -1.03
C ARG A 19 7.10 -5.32 -0.53
N TYR A 20 6.42 -4.38 0.09
CA TYR A 20 5.08 -4.58 0.62
C TYR A 20 4.04 -4.81 -0.48
N PHE A 21 3.90 -3.90 -1.44
CA PHE A 21 2.85 -3.97 -2.46
C PHE A 21 3.18 -4.91 -3.62
N CYS A 22 4.42 -4.93 -4.11
CA CYS A 22 4.74 -5.69 -5.30
C CYS A 22 5.16 -7.13 -5.00
N GLU A 23 5.67 -7.40 -3.80
CA GLU A 23 6.19 -8.70 -3.39
C GLU A 23 5.36 -9.33 -2.25
N SER A 24 4.39 -8.61 -1.69
CA SER A 24 3.59 -9.01 -0.51
C SER A 24 4.46 -9.36 0.70
N ASP A 25 5.63 -8.71 0.82
CA ASP A 25 6.61 -8.97 1.86
C ASP A 25 6.30 -8.16 3.13
N VAL A 26 5.30 -8.61 3.86
CA VAL A 26 4.86 -8.02 5.11
C VAL A 26 5.95 -8.07 6.19
N GLU A 27 6.73 -9.14 6.24
CA GLU A 27 7.75 -9.29 7.27
C GLU A 27 8.93 -8.32 7.06
N PHE A 28 9.27 -7.99 5.82
CA PHE A 28 10.24 -6.94 5.57
C PHE A 28 9.76 -5.59 6.11
N LEU A 29 8.51 -5.20 5.82
CA LEU A 29 7.92 -3.97 6.37
C LEU A 29 8.01 -3.97 7.91
N ILE A 30 7.57 -5.05 8.57
CA ILE A 30 7.59 -5.20 10.04
C ILE A 30 9.02 -5.11 10.60
N SER A 31 10.01 -5.63 9.88
CA SER A 31 11.42 -5.57 10.30
C SER A 31 11.96 -4.15 10.43
N THR A 32 11.36 -3.20 9.72
CA THR A 32 11.75 -1.78 9.76
C THR A 32 11.20 -1.01 10.96
N PHE A 33 10.25 -1.58 11.73
CA PHE A 33 9.52 -0.87 12.75
C PHE A 33 10.35 -0.59 14.01
N ASP A 34 10.20 0.63 14.51
CA ASP A 34 10.59 0.99 15.88
C ASP A 34 9.66 0.29 16.90
N ASP A 35 10.15 0.08 18.11
CA ASP A 35 9.34 -0.54 19.17
C ASP A 35 8.11 0.32 19.54
N ASP A 36 8.23 1.65 19.40
CA ASP A 36 7.17 2.63 19.70
C ASP A 36 6.47 3.15 18.42
N ILE A 37 6.51 2.41 17.32
CA ILE A 37 5.88 2.84 16.07
C ILE A 37 4.40 3.19 16.24
N VAL A 38 3.95 4.23 15.54
CA VAL A 38 2.52 4.58 15.41
C VAL A 38 2.10 4.43 13.96
N TRP A 39 1.01 3.71 13.74
CA TRP A 39 0.39 3.56 12.43
C TRP A 39 -1.01 4.14 12.41
N LEU A 40 -1.29 4.94 11.37
CA LEU A 40 -2.62 5.42 11.00
C LEU A 40 -2.93 4.95 9.59
N GLY A 41 -3.91 4.06 9.45
CA GLY A 41 -4.38 3.58 8.16
C GLY A 41 -5.42 4.51 7.52
N ALA A 42 -5.86 4.13 6.33
CA ALA A 42 -6.85 4.90 5.57
C ALA A 42 -8.29 4.68 6.05
N GLY A 43 -8.56 3.59 6.74
CA GLY A 43 -9.89 3.23 7.23
C GLY A 43 -10.23 3.86 8.59
N PRO A 44 -11.54 4.00 8.93
CA PRO A 44 -12.03 4.73 10.10
C PRO A 44 -11.67 4.04 11.39
N GLN A 45 -10.99 3.12 11.65
CA GLN A 45 -10.54 2.52 12.94
C GLN A 45 -9.12 1.95 12.83
N GLN A 46 -8.44 2.27 11.73
CA GLN A 46 -7.11 1.78 11.47
C GLN A 46 -6.08 2.64 12.20
N LYS A 47 -5.89 2.36 13.47
CA LYS A 47 -4.86 2.95 14.31
C LYS A 47 -4.28 1.87 15.22
N ALA A 48 -2.95 1.80 15.29
CA ALA A 48 -2.25 0.95 16.23
C ALA A 48 -0.96 1.65 16.71
N GLU A 49 -0.53 1.34 17.92
CA GLU A 49 0.67 1.86 18.56
C GLU A 49 1.50 0.70 19.13
N GLY A 50 2.81 0.78 18.97
CA GLY A 50 3.76 -0.24 19.35
C GLY A 50 3.93 -1.33 18.28
N LYS A 51 5.18 -1.82 18.18
CA LYS A 51 5.60 -2.75 17.12
C LYS A 51 4.72 -3.99 16.99
N GLU A 52 4.38 -4.63 18.10
CA GLU A 52 3.62 -5.88 18.08
C GLU A 52 2.18 -5.65 17.61
N ALA A 53 1.53 -4.58 18.09
CA ALA A 53 0.16 -4.25 17.70
C ALA A 53 0.07 -3.86 16.22
N VAL A 54 1.02 -3.03 15.74
CA VAL A 54 1.08 -2.63 14.34
C VAL A 54 1.40 -3.84 13.44
N ALA A 55 2.36 -4.69 13.84
CA ALA A 55 2.70 -5.92 13.11
C ALA A 55 1.51 -6.87 13.00
N ALA A 56 0.71 -7.02 14.07
CA ALA A 56 -0.49 -7.84 14.04
C ALA A 56 -1.49 -7.35 12.99
N CYS A 57 -1.74 -6.02 12.91
CA CYS A 57 -2.62 -5.45 11.88
C CYS A 57 -2.15 -5.76 10.46
N PHE A 58 -0.85 -5.64 10.19
CA PHE A 58 -0.31 -5.93 8.86
C PHE A 58 -0.31 -7.43 8.52
N ARG A 59 -0.11 -8.31 9.50
CA ARG A 59 -0.21 -9.76 9.31
C ARG A 59 -1.64 -10.23 9.06
N GLU A 60 -2.61 -9.66 9.77
CA GLU A 60 -4.03 -9.93 9.52
C GLU A 60 -4.45 -9.54 8.09
N GLY A 61 -3.99 -8.39 7.61
CA GLY A 61 -4.29 -7.91 6.26
C GLY A 61 -3.52 -8.62 5.14
N LYS A 62 -2.59 -9.53 5.46
CA LYS A 62 -1.71 -10.17 4.46
C LYS A 62 -2.46 -11.01 3.44
N GLU A 63 -3.52 -11.70 3.84
CA GLU A 63 -4.31 -12.56 2.95
C GLU A 63 -5.05 -11.74 1.88
N ASP A 64 -5.37 -10.49 2.18
CA ASP A 64 -6.01 -9.55 1.27
C ASP A 64 -5.00 -8.76 0.42
N LEU A 65 -3.70 -8.89 0.70
CA LEU A 65 -2.63 -8.19 0.00
C LEU A 65 -2.21 -8.95 -1.26
N ALA A 66 -2.93 -8.74 -2.35
CA ALA A 66 -2.53 -9.25 -3.65
C ALA A 66 -1.29 -8.53 -4.18
N PRO A 67 -0.36 -9.22 -4.86
CA PRO A 67 0.78 -8.58 -5.51
C PRO A 67 0.33 -7.51 -6.52
N CYS A 68 0.89 -6.32 -6.41
CA CYS A 68 0.50 -5.17 -7.20
C CYS A 68 1.63 -4.70 -8.12
N HIS A 69 1.26 -3.93 -9.14
CA HIS A 69 2.14 -2.98 -9.80
C HIS A 69 2.06 -1.65 -9.06
N MET A 70 3.20 -1.02 -8.86
CA MET A 70 3.33 0.30 -8.26
C MET A 70 4.05 1.23 -9.23
N TYR A 71 3.45 2.40 -9.52
CA TYR A 71 3.98 3.34 -10.52
C TYR A 71 3.61 4.79 -10.19
N GLY A 72 4.27 5.74 -10.86
CA GLY A 72 4.07 7.17 -10.63
C GLY A 72 4.53 7.61 -9.24
N GLU A 73 5.53 6.95 -8.68
CA GLU A 73 6.06 7.24 -7.35
C GLU A 73 6.70 8.63 -7.31
N GLN A 74 6.35 9.40 -6.31
CA GLN A 74 6.96 10.67 -5.99
C GLN A 74 7.19 10.75 -4.48
N TYR A 75 8.37 11.20 -4.08
CA TYR A 75 8.74 11.34 -2.66
C TYR A 75 9.33 12.72 -2.39
N VAL A 76 8.87 13.34 -1.32
CA VAL A 76 9.43 14.58 -0.77
C VAL A 76 9.90 14.30 0.65
N THR A 77 11.15 14.64 0.93
CA THR A 77 11.79 14.35 2.21
C THR A 77 12.28 15.63 2.88
N ARG A 78 12.19 15.67 4.20
CA ARG A 78 12.67 16.78 5.04
C ARG A 78 13.28 16.23 6.31
N ALA A 79 14.41 16.77 6.74
CA ALA A 79 14.91 16.49 8.08
C ALA A 79 14.09 17.31 9.10
N LEU A 80 13.59 16.64 10.11
CA LEU A 80 12.96 17.26 11.27
C LEU A 80 14.02 17.62 12.31
N THR A 81 14.99 16.73 12.50
CA THR A 81 16.18 16.91 13.34
C THR A 81 17.39 16.28 12.63
N GLU A 82 18.50 16.16 13.32
CA GLU A 82 19.68 15.41 12.80
C GLU A 82 19.45 13.90 12.66
N GLU A 83 18.44 13.37 13.35
CA GLU A 83 18.16 11.92 13.40
C GLU A 83 16.78 11.57 12.84
N TYR A 84 15.83 12.51 12.80
CA TYR A 84 14.47 12.25 12.34
C TYR A 84 14.20 12.90 10.99
N PHE A 85 13.61 12.10 10.11
CA PHE A 85 13.30 12.47 8.74
C PHE A 85 11.83 12.22 8.44
N PHE A 86 11.19 13.23 7.89
CA PHE A 86 9.85 13.15 7.34
C PHE A 86 9.94 12.81 5.86
N CYS A 87 9.10 11.90 5.42
CA CYS A 87 8.95 11.53 4.01
C CYS A 87 7.48 11.45 3.67
N GLU A 88 7.03 12.28 2.76
CA GLU A 88 5.73 12.14 2.13
C GLU A 88 5.90 11.53 0.74
N GLY A 89 5.01 10.63 0.38
CA GLY A 89 5.04 9.94 -0.89
C GLY A 89 3.64 9.75 -1.47
N GLU A 90 3.60 9.63 -2.78
CA GLU A 90 2.40 9.21 -3.50
C GLU A 90 2.74 8.22 -4.60
N SER A 91 1.81 7.33 -4.90
CA SER A 91 1.93 6.34 -5.94
C SER A 91 0.58 5.79 -6.36
N TRP A 92 0.53 5.26 -7.57
CA TRP A 92 -0.59 4.44 -8.02
C TRP A 92 -0.30 2.98 -7.74
N ILE A 93 -1.30 2.27 -7.23
CA ILE A 93 -1.27 0.84 -6.92
C ILE A 93 -2.38 0.16 -7.70
N GLN A 94 -2.02 -0.92 -8.38
CA GLN A 94 -2.94 -1.73 -9.16
C GLN A 94 -2.56 -3.20 -9.00
N PRO A 95 -3.49 -4.09 -8.58
CA PRO A 95 -3.23 -5.52 -8.54
C PRO A 95 -2.77 -6.05 -9.89
N ARG A 96 -1.92 -7.06 -9.88
CA ARG A 96 -1.53 -7.76 -11.12
C ARG A 96 -2.72 -8.51 -11.70
N GLU A 97 -2.78 -8.61 -13.02
CA GLU A 97 -3.91 -9.22 -13.74
C GLU A 97 -4.19 -10.66 -13.29
N GLU A 98 -3.16 -11.44 -13.01
CA GLU A 98 -3.28 -12.82 -12.54
C GLU A 98 -3.96 -12.97 -11.17
N THR A 99 -4.10 -11.90 -10.41
CA THR A 99 -4.80 -11.92 -9.10
C THR A 99 -6.33 -11.98 -9.22
N GLY A 100 -6.86 -11.70 -10.39
CA GLY A 100 -8.30 -11.59 -10.61
C GLY A 100 -8.96 -10.39 -9.92
N LEU A 101 -8.17 -9.45 -9.40
CA LEU A 101 -8.65 -8.21 -8.79
C LEU A 101 -8.47 -7.06 -9.78
N TYR A 102 -9.49 -6.23 -9.90
CA TYR A 102 -9.47 -5.09 -10.81
C TYR A 102 -9.84 -3.80 -10.08
N PHE A 103 -8.83 -3.11 -9.54
CA PHE A 103 -8.94 -1.75 -9.02
C PHE A 103 -7.64 -0.99 -9.26
N LYS A 104 -7.72 0.31 -9.17
CA LYS A 104 -6.57 1.21 -9.26
C LYS A 104 -6.77 2.28 -8.21
N THR A 105 -5.83 2.36 -7.27
CA THR A 105 -5.89 3.28 -6.14
C THR A 105 -4.71 4.24 -6.15
N HIS A 106 -4.98 5.52 -5.93
CA HIS A 106 -3.96 6.52 -5.65
C HIS A 106 -3.72 6.56 -4.14
N GLN A 107 -2.56 6.08 -3.74
CA GLN A 107 -2.15 6.10 -2.35
C GLN A 107 -1.27 7.32 -2.06
N ARG A 108 -1.53 7.95 -0.93
CA ARG A 108 -0.64 8.93 -0.30
C ARG A 108 -0.15 8.36 1.02
N ILE A 109 1.12 8.56 1.30
CA ILE A 109 1.73 8.01 2.49
C ILE A 109 2.67 9.01 3.14
N THR A 110 2.73 8.98 4.45
CA THR A 110 3.70 9.72 5.25
C THR A 110 4.46 8.74 6.11
N PHE A 111 5.77 8.82 6.06
CA PHE A 111 6.68 8.17 7.00
C PHE A 111 7.39 9.19 7.87
N ILE A 112 7.68 8.80 9.11
CA ILE A 112 8.77 9.39 9.88
C ILE A 112 9.77 8.27 10.13
N PHE A 113 11.02 8.52 9.73
CA PHE A 113 12.13 7.63 9.97
C PHE A 113 13.07 8.21 11.02
N ARG A 114 13.63 7.35 11.86
CA ARG A 114 14.73 7.67 12.77
C ARG A 114 16.01 7.00 12.29
N LEU A 115 17.10 7.74 12.25
CA LEU A 115 18.44 7.19 11.96
C LEU A 115 19.02 6.59 13.23
N ASP A 116 19.22 5.29 13.25
CA ASP A 116 20.10 4.61 14.21
C ASP A 116 21.56 4.84 13.77
N ARG A 117 22.26 5.72 14.47
CA ARG A 117 23.64 6.10 14.11
C ARG A 117 24.63 4.97 14.33
N ASP A 118 24.39 4.10 15.30
CA ASP A 118 25.30 3.01 15.64
C ASP A 118 25.29 1.93 14.55
N LYS A 119 24.12 1.66 14.00
CA LYS A 119 23.94 0.70 12.92
C LYS A 119 23.93 1.35 11.52
N ASN A 120 23.83 2.66 11.47
CA ASN A 120 23.61 3.42 10.24
C ASN A 120 22.38 2.94 9.47
N GLU A 121 21.28 2.68 10.17
CA GLU A 121 20.03 2.16 9.62
C GLU A 121 18.89 3.16 9.84
N LEU A 122 17.94 3.19 8.90
CA LEU A 122 16.68 3.93 9.06
C LEU A 122 15.63 3.01 9.67
N ILE A 123 14.98 3.48 10.73
CA ILE A 123 13.94 2.78 11.48
C ILE A 123 12.63 3.55 11.30
N THR A 124 11.54 2.85 11.03
CA THR A 124 10.22 3.45 10.82
C THR A 124 9.54 3.70 12.16
N VAL A 125 9.32 4.97 12.52
CA VAL A 125 8.66 5.35 13.77
C VAL A 125 7.21 5.79 13.58
N HIS A 126 6.83 6.13 12.36
CA HIS A 126 5.44 6.50 12.04
C HIS A 126 5.11 6.16 10.59
N ILE A 127 3.90 5.67 10.40
CA ILE A 127 3.28 5.49 9.07
C ILE A 127 1.87 6.07 9.13
N HIS A 128 1.54 6.90 8.15
CA HIS A 128 0.17 7.30 7.86
C HIS A 128 -0.08 7.11 6.37
N ASN A 129 -1.10 6.36 6.03
CA ASN A 129 -1.51 6.19 4.64
C ASN A 129 -2.97 6.62 4.45
N SER A 130 -3.25 7.18 3.27
CA SER A 130 -4.60 7.53 2.85
C SER A 130 -4.81 7.13 1.39
N VAL A 131 -6.02 6.72 1.10
CA VAL A 131 -6.49 6.36 -0.25
C VAL A 131 -7.85 7.03 -0.49
N ASP A 132 -8.43 6.86 -1.67
CA ASP A 132 -9.78 7.36 -1.92
C ASP A 132 -10.77 6.66 -0.97
N PHE A 133 -11.48 7.45 -0.19
CA PHE A 133 -12.38 6.95 0.86
C PHE A 133 -13.54 6.14 0.30
N SER A 134 -13.96 6.39 -0.93
CA SER A 134 -15.07 5.68 -1.58
C SER A 134 -14.77 4.20 -1.84
N ASP A 135 -13.51 3.82 -1.88
CA ASP A 135 -13.08 2.48 -2.27
C ASP A 135 -12.84 1.53 -1.09
N ILE A 136 -12.77 2.05 0.15
CA ILE A 136 -12.46 1.24 1.34
C ILE A 136 -13.71 0.96 2.16
N GLN A 137 -13.95 -0.31 2.48
CA GLN A 137 -14.99 -0.74 3.41
C GLN A 137 -14.47 -0.83 4.84
N GLN A 138 -15.38 -0.87 5.81
CA GLN A 138 -15.01 -0.98 7.22
C GLN A 138 -14.24 -2.29 7.48
N GLY A 139 -13.06 -2.17 8.07
CA GLY A 139 -12.18 -3.29 8.39
C GLY A 139 -11.18 -3.66 7.29
N GLU A 140 -11.21 -3.00 6.15
CA GLU A 140 -10.23 -3.22 5.07
C GLU A 140 -9.00 -2.32 5.21
N LEU A 141 -7.82 -2.87 4.91
CA LEU A 141 -6.58 -2.11 4.71
C LEU A 141 -6.49 -1.55 3.28
N PHE A 142 -7.13 -2.22 2.33
CA PHE A 142 -7.18 -1.90 0.90
C PHE A 142 -8.58 -2.09 0.37
N PRO A 143 -8.96 -1.49 -0.76
CA PRO A 143 -10.28 -1.61 -1.36
C PRO A 143 -10.50 -2.99 -2.03
N VAL A 144 -10.22 -4.08 -1.34
CA VAL A 144 -10.27 -5.45 -1.88
C VAL A 144 -11.69 -5.83 -2.27
N GLN A 145 -12.68 -5.48 -1.45
CA GLN A 145 -14.07 -5.80 -1.74
C GLN A 145 -14.59 -5.03 -2.95
N ALA A 146 -14.25 -3.75 -3.07
CA ALA A 146 -14.57 -2.95 -4.25
C ALA A 146 -13.95 -3.56 -5.52
N GLY A 147 -12.69 -4.04 -5.43
CA GLY A 147 -12.01 -4.74 -6.52
C GLY A 147 -12.68 -6.06 -6.90
N LYS A 148 -13.05 -6.88 -5.91
CA LYS A 148 -13.78 -8.15 -6.14
C LYS A 148 -15.14 -7.90 -6.79
N GLU A 149 -15.88 -6.91 -6.33
CA GLU A 149 -17.18 -6.54 -6.90
C GLU A 149 -17.06 -6.01 -8.34
N ALA A 150 -16.07 -5.16 -8.61
CA ALA A 150 -15.80 -4.65 -9.95
C ALA A 150 -15.44 -5.79 -10.92
N TYR A 151 -14.60 -6.74 -10.49
CA TYR A 151 -14.24 -7.91 -11.28
C TYR A 151 -15.45 -8.79 -11.59
N ARG A 152 -16.27 -9.12 -10.57
CA ARG A 152 -17.51 -9.89 -10.75
C ARG A 152 -18.47 -9.23 -11.73
N LYS A 153 -18.68 -7.91 -11.62
CA LYS A 153 -19.53 -7.17 -12.56
C LYS A 153 -18.99 -7.21 -13.98
N LEU A 154 -17.68 -7.17 -14.15
CA LEU A 154 -17.02 -7.29 -15.45
C LEU A 154 -17.26 -8.68 -16.06
N GLU A 155 -17.04 -9.75 -15.29
CA GLU A 155 -17.31 -11.12 -15.74
C GLU A 155 -18.77 -11.34 -16.15
N GLU A 156 -19.72 -10.86 -15.33
CA GLU A 156 -21.16 -10.91 -15.65
C GLU A 156 -21.48 -10.16 -16.94
N THR A 157 -20.87 -9.00 -17.15
CA THR A 157 -21.04 -8.18 -18.35
C THR A 157 -20.52 -8.88 -19.60
N LEU A 158 -19.33 -9.49 -19.50
CA LEU A 158 -18.73 -10.26 -20.59
C LEU A 158 -19.59 -11.47 -20.95
N ALA A 159 -20.00 -12.27 -19.96
CA ALA A 159 -20.85 -13.43 -20.18
C ALA A 159 -22.21 -13.07 -20.80
N ASN A 160 -22.77 -11.91 -20.46
CA ASN A 160 -24.00 -11.43 -21.09
C ASN A 160 -23.78 -11.00 -22.54
N LYS A 161 -22.68 -10.33 -22.84
CA LYS A 161 -22.31 -9.96 -24.21
C LYS A 161 -22.05 -11.19 -25.11
N ASP A 162 -21.35 -12.19 -24.59
CA ASP A 162 -21.12 -13.43 -25.31
C ASP A 162 -22.42 -14.14 -25.67
N ARG A 163 -23.37 -14.24 -24.72
CA ARG A 163 -24.72 -14.78 -25.00
C ARG A 163 -25.48 -13.97 -26.05
N GLN A 164 -25.37 -12.64 -26.02
CA GLN A 164 -26.01 -11.79 -27.04
C GLN A 164 -25.40 -12.03 -28.44
N ILE A 165 -24.10 -12.18 -28.53
CA ILE A 165 -23.39 -12.48 -29.77
C ILE A 165 -23.84 -13.85 -30.30
N GLU A 166 -23.88 -14.89 -29.45
CA GLU A 166 -24.35 -16.23 -29.83
C GLU A 166 -25.80 -16.19 -30.37
N LEU A 167 -26.68 -15.47 -29.68
CA LEU A 167 -28.07 -15.31 -30.15
C LEU A 167 -28.17 -14.59 -31.48
N MET A 168 -27.36 -13.55 -31.72
CA MET A 168 -27.35 -12.84 -32.99
C MET A 168 -26.83 -13.74 -34.13
N LEU A 169 -25.77 -14.53 -33.85
CA LEU A 169 -25.22 -15.46 -34.84
C LEU A 169 -26.18 -16.62 -35.19
N SER A 170 -27.02 -17.06 -34.26
CA SER A 170 -28.02 -18.10 -34.49
C SER A 170 -29.23 -17.65 -35.29
N GLN A 171 -29.38 -16.35 -35.55
CA GLN A 171 -30.44 -15.76 -36.37
C GLN A 171 -30.03 -15.43 -37.80
N LEU A 172 -28.77 -15.66 -38.12
CA LEU A 172 -28.20 -15.53 -39.49
C LEU A 172 -28.23 -16.85 -40.23
#